data_203396809019d1af2967523c3979e287
#
_entry.id   203396809019d1af2967523c3979e287
#
_cell.length_a   1.000
_cell.length_b   1.000
_cell.length_c   1.000
_cell.angle_alpha   90.00
_cell.angle_beta   90.00
_cell.angle_gamma   90.00
#
_symmetry.space_group_name_H-M   'P 1'
#
loop_
_entity.id
_entity.type
_entity.pdbx_description
1 polymer ?
#
loop_
_entity_poly.entity_id
_entity_poly.type
_entity_poly.pdbx_seq_one_letter_code
_entity_poly.pdbx_strand_id
1 'polypeptide(L)'
;FALFPSTLIGTLPTALALASSGTISPAQAALAVMLSISMVGSLAKLEVFSENMRQVKFTVEGLEEFLNMKELPEPAKTDVSLKNVRFSYTGNADDEVLHGIDLKLPQGSFTALVGPSGGGKSTVAKLIARFWDVSSGSIEIGGANVKDMPLSQLSEYVSFVTQDNFLFRCSILENIRLGDPKATDEQVKAAARAAQCEEFINKLPNGYDTPAGEAGKRLSGGEKQRIAIARMMLKNAPIVVLDEATAFTDPENEHKIQQSITALTKGKTLLVIAHRLSTIKSADNIVVLKNGKILAQGTQEQLLADCPLYKDMWEAHIGAKDWAVATNGGAENV
;
A
#
# COMPACT_ATOMS: atom_id res chain seq x y z
N PHE A 1 -39.88 21.61 -24.68
CA PHE A 1 -40.39 22.96 -24.85
C PHE A 1 -40.71 23.33 -26.32
N ALA A 2 -40.16 22.63 -27.33
CA ALA A 2 -40.43 22.92 -28.75
C ALA A 2 -41.75 22.36 -29.28
N LEU A 3 -42.35 21.37 -28.62
CA LEU A 3 -43.61 20.73 -29.07
C LEU A 3 -44.86 21.59 -28.86
N PHE A 4 -44.87 22.52 -27.89
CA PHE A 4 -46.02 23.38 -27.59
C PHE A 4 -46.35 24.36 -28.72
N PRO A 5 -45.40 25.08 -29.36
CA PRO A 5 -45.71 25.95 -30.48
C PRO A 5 -46.00 25.20 -31.78
N SER A 6 -45.47 23.98 -32.02
CA SER A 6 -45.63 23.30 -33.31
C SER A 6 -47.05 22.84 -33.61
N THR A 7 -47.81 22.40 -32.63
CA THR A 7 -49.21 22.00 -32.81
C THR A 7 -50.13 23.24 -33.05
N LEU A 8 -49.85 24.33 -32.38
CA LEU A 8 -50.56 25.61 -32.58
C LEU A 8 -50.25 26.25 -33.92
N ILE A 9 -49.01 26.18 -34.41
CA ILE A 9 -48.57 26.73 -35.70
C ILE A 9 -49.30 26.04 -36.86
N GLY A 10 -49.56 24.75 -36.77
CA GLY A 10 -50.30 23.99 -37.79
C GLY A 10 -51.83 24.11 -37.67
N THR A 11 -52.37 23.89 -36.47
CA THR A 11 -53.84 23.77 -36.26
C THR A 11 -54.57 25.08 -36.22
N LEU A 12 -53.97 26.14 -35.64
CA LEU A 12 -54.66 27.45 -35.53
C LEU A 12 -54.88 28.12 -36.89
N PRO A 13 -53.88 28.27 -37.79
CA PRO A 13 -54.09 28.83 -39.10
C PRO A 13 -55.07 28.05 -39.98
N THR A 14 -54.94 26.68 -39.94
CA THR A 14 -55.84 25.81 -40.70
C THR A 14 -57.27 25.87 -40.21
N ALA A 15 -57.51 25.88 -38.90
CA ALA A 15 -58.83 26.01 -38.31
C ALA A 15 -59.48 27.36 -38.66
N LEU A 16 -58.66 28.43 -38.60
CA LEU A 16 -59.15 29.79 -39.02
C LEU A 16 -59.46 29.85 -40.51
N ALA A 17 -58.64 29.31 -41.37
CA ALA A 17 -58.88 29.27 -42.82
C ALA A 17 -60.15 28.50 -43.17
N LEU A 18 -60.36 27.34 -42.55
CA LEU A 18 -61.55 26.52 -42.76
C LEU A 18 -62.82 27.18 -42.21
N ALA A 19 -62.71 27.87 -41.10
CA ALA A 19 -63.85 28.64 -40.54
C ALA A 19 -64.18 29.85 -41.41
N SER A 20 -63.19 30.55 -41.96
CA SER A 20 -63.40 31.68 -42.84
C SER A 20 -64.01 31.32 -44.21
N SER A 21 -63.68 30.13 -44.70
CA SER A 21 -64.25 29.54 -45.91
C SER A 21 -65.67 28.95 -45.71
N GLY A 22 -66.18 28.97 -44.50
CA GLY A 22 -67.49 28.43 -44.17
C GLY A 22 -67.56 26.89 -44.16
N THR A 23 -66.38 26.20 -44.24
CA THR A 23 -66.30 24.75 -44.28
C THR A 23 -66.56 24.12 -42.89
N ILE A 24 -66.20 24.83 -41.83
CA ILE A 24 -66.45 24.46 -40.45
C ILE A 24 -67.03 25.58 -39.65
N SER A 25 -67.81 25.32 -38.63
CA SER A 25 -68.32 26.35 -37.76
C SER A 25 -67.23 26.91 -36.82
N PRO A 26 -67.41 28.19 -36.34
CA PRO A 26 -66.44 28.76 -35.37
C PRO A 26 -66.30 27.88 -34.10
N ALA A 27 -67.32 27.21 -33.66
CA ALA A 27 -67.29 26.28 -32.53
C ALA A 27 -66.46 25.06 -32.81
N GLN A 28 -66.57 24.49 -34.01
CA GLN A 28 -65.72 23.34 -34.42
C GLN A 28 -64.23 23.76 -34.55
N ALA A 29 -63.94 24.93 -35.04
CA ALA A 29 -62.57 25.47 -35.09
C ALA A 29 -62.00 25.64 -33.68
N ALA A 30 -62.75 26.19 -32.74
CA ALA A 30 -62.34 26.33 -31.36
C ALA A 30 -62.10 24.97 -30.69
N LEU A 31 -62.98 23.99 -30.94
CA LEU A 31 -62.83 22.62 -30.41
C LEU A 31 -61.58 21.96 -30.95
N ALA A 32 -61.28 22.07 -32.24
CA ALA A 32 -60.08 21.53 -32.87
C ALA A 32 -58.78 22.08 -32.23
N VAL A 33 -58.73 23.38 -31.96
CA VAL A 33 -57.59 24.03 -31.29
C VAL A 33 -57.47 23.56 -29.84
N MET A 34 -58.57 23.44 -29.09
CA MET A 34 -58.56 22.93 -27.72
C MET A 34 -58.07 21.46 -27.66
N LEU A 35 -58.53 20.63 -28.56
CA LEU A 35 -58.06 19.21 -28.63
C LEU A 35 -56.58 19.13 -28.98
N SER A 36 -56.09 19.98 -29.86
CA SER A 36 -54.69 20.02 -30.24
C SER A 36 -53.79 20.40 -29.04
N ILE A 37 -54.21 21.36 -28.23
CA ILE A 37 -53.50 21.75 -26.99
C ILE A 37 -53.51 20.59 -25.98
N SER A 38 -54.64 19.90 -25.83
CA SER A 38 -54.76 18.74 -24.92
C SER A 38 -53.81 17.57 -25.30
N MET A 39 -53.64 17.34 -26.61
CA MET A 39 -52.71 16.28 -27.09
C MET A 39 -51.25 16.55 -26.72
N VAL A 40 -50.84 17.83 -26.69
CA VAL A 40 -49.45 18.17 -26.32
C VAL A 40 -49.10 17.73 -24.91
N GLY A 41 -50.03 17.90 -23.97
CA GLY A 41 -49.80 17.44 -22.58
C GLY A 41 -49.62 15.92 -22.47
N SER A 42 -50.31 15.15 -23.31
CA SER A 42 -50.19 13.70 -23.34
C SER A 42 -48.84 13.26 -23.99
N LEU A 43 -48.42 13.95 -25.05
CA LEU A 43 -47.12 13.68 -25.70
C LEU A 43 -45.94 14.04 -24.80
N ALA A 44 -46.05 15.19 -24.09
CA ALA A 44 -45.03 15.58 -23.11
C ALA A 44 -44.87 14.56 -21.97
N LYS A 45 -45.98 13.94 -21.50
CA LYS A 45 -45.93 12.85 -20.50
C LYS A 45 -45.21 11.61 -21.04
N LEU A 46 -45.40 11.28 -22.33
CA LEU A 46 -44.69 10.16 -22.97
C LEU A 46 -43.17 10.44 -23.08
N GLU A 47 -42.78 11.66 -23.38
CA GLU A 47 -41.37 12.06 -23.42
C GLU A 47 -40.71 11.93 -22.02
N VAL A 48 -41.37 12.47 -20.98
CA VAL A 48 -40.92 12.34 -19.59
C VAL A 48 -40.86 10.86 -19.17
N PHE A 49 -41.85 10.07 -19.56
CA PHE A 49 -41.85 8.62 -19.28
C PHE A 49 -40.67 7.91 -19.96
N SER A 50 -40.40 8.23 -21.23
CA SER A 50 -39.27 7.67 -21.98
C SER A 50 -37.91 8.02 -21.35
N GLU A 51 -37.78 9.27 -20.85
CA GLU A 51 -36.57 9.73 -20.18
C GLU A 51 -36.37 9.01 -18.82
N ASN A 52 -37.46 8.91 -18.04
CA ASN A 52 -37.45 8.16 -16.78
C ASN A 52 -37.07 6.68 -17.01
N MET A 53 -37.59 6.06 -18.08
CA MET A 53 -37.25 4.67 -18.43
C MET A 53 -35.78 4.51 -18.82
N ARG A 54 -35.18 5.52 -19.51
CA ARG A 54 -33.74 5.54 -19.76
C ARG A 54 -32.93 5.65 -18.48
N GLN A 55 -33.32 6.52 -17.55
CA GLN A 55 -32.66 6.64 -16.25
C GLN A 55 -32.75 5.33 -15.43
N VAL A 56 -33.93 4.69 -15.41
CA VAL A 56 -34.11 3.39 -14.75
C VAL A 56 -33.18 2.34 -15.37
N LYS A 57 -33.11 2.27 -16.70
CA LYS A 57 -32.21 1.34 -17.39
C LYS A 57 -30.75 1.58 -17.01
N PHE A 58 -30.30 2.83 -17.04
CA PHE A 58 -28.93 3.19 -16.67
C PHE A 58 -28.61 2.85 -15.20
N THR A 59 -29.59 3.06 -14.30
CA THR A 59 -29.45 2.71 -12.89
C THR A 59 -29.39 1.18 -12.68
N VAL A 60 -30.19 0.43 -13.43
CA VAL A 60 -30.21 -1.06 -13.36
C VAL A 60 -28.90 -1.62 -13.91
N GLU A 61 -28.40 -1.10 -15.04
CA GLU A 61 -27.09 -1.51 -15.60
C GLU A 61 -25.96 -1.24 -14.62
N GLY A 62 -25.94 -0.07 -13.96
CA GLY A 62 -24.96 0.25 -12.92
C GLY A 62 -25.09 -0.63 -11.67
N LEU A 63 -26.31 -1.03 -11.30
CA LEU A 63 -26.54 -1.95 -10.20
C LEU A 63 -26.10 -3.36 -10.56
N GLU A 64 -26.38 -3.84 -11.78
CA GLU A 64 -25.90 -5.13 -12.28
C GLU A 64 -24.38 -5.19 -12.33
N GLU A 65 -23.71 -4.11 -12.78
CA GLU A 65 -22.26 -4.01 -12.75
C GLU A 65 -21.72 -4.10 -11.31
N PHE A 66 -22.36 -3.40 -10.37
CA PHE A 66 -22.03 -3.47 -8.95
C PHE A 66 -22.25 -4.87 -8.34
N LEU A 67 -23.37 -5.53 -8.65
CA LEU A 67 -23.69 -6.88 -8.16
C LEU A 67 -22.81 -7.96 -8.78
N ASN A 68 -22.30 -7.74 -10.00
CA ASN A 68 -21.39 -8.64 -10.70
C ASN A 68 -19.91 -8.31 -10.43
N MET A 69 -19.61 -7.31 -9.57
CA MET A 69 -18.23 -7.08 -9.12
C MET A 69 -17.68 -8.37 -8.51
N LYS A 70 -16.55 -8.83 -9.03
CA LYS A 70 -15.83 -9.98 -8.47
C LYS A 70 -15.61 -9.74 -6.98
N GLU A 71 -15.93 -10.75 -6.16
CA GLU A 71 -15.50 -10.75 -4.76
C GLU A 71 -14.02 -10.43 -4.70
N LEU A 72 -13.66 -9.53 -3.79
CA LEU A 72 -12.27 -9.13 -3.61
C LEU A 72 -11.47 -10.37 -3.17
N PRO A 73 -10.32 -10.65 -3.80
CA PRO A 73 -9.54 -11.83 -3.47
C PRO A 73 -9.07 -11.74 -2.01
N GLU A 74 -9.54 -12.67 -1.19
CA GLU A 74 -9.04 -12.82 0.18
C GLU A 74 -7.89 -13.82 0.19
N PRO A 75 -6.69 -13.43 0.65
CA PRO A 75 -5.59 -14.35 0.79
C PRO A 75 -5.90 -15.46 1.79
N ALA A 76 -5.85 -16.72 1.34
CA ALA A 76 -6.08 -17.88 2.20
C ALA A 76 -4.92 -18.12 3.18
N LYS A 77 -3.74 -17.59 2.87
CA LYS A 77 -2.48 -17.72 3.63
C LYS A 77 -1.70 -16.42 3.57
N THR A 78 -0.58 -16.37 4.27
CA THR A 78 0.31 -15.21 4.31
C THR A 78 1.69 -15.48 3.71
N ASP A 79 1.79 -16.51 2.85
CA ASP A 79 2.95 -16.70 2.00
C ASP A 79 2.96 -15.67 0.86
N VAL A 80 4.15 -15.23 0.48
CA VAL A 80 4.35 -14.28 -0.63
C VAL A 80 5.10 -14.96 -1.75
N SER A 81 4.62 -14.80 -2.98
CA SER A 81 5.21 -15.42 -4.16
C SER A 81 5.41 -14.38 -5.25
N LEU A 82 6.64 -14.19 -5.68
CA LEU A 82 7.01 -13.40 -6.84
C LEU A 82 7.24 -14.35 -8.00
N LYS A 83 6.58 -14.13 -9.14
CA LYS A 83 6.66 -15.01 -10.33
C LYS A 83 7.14 -14.21 -11.53
N ASN A 84 8.36 -14.45 -11.96
CA ASN A 84 9.01 -13.79 -13.11
C ASN A 84 8.84 -12.26 -13.07
N VAL A 85 9.06 -11.64 -11.91
CA VAL A 85 8.81 -10.22 -11.70
C VAL A 85 9.86 -9.38 -12.41
N ARG A 86 9.41 -8.52 -13.33
CA ARG A 86 10.21 -7.48 -13.99
C ARG A 86 9.68 -6.11 -13.62
N PHE A 87 10.57 -5.15 -13.49
CA PHE A 87 10.18 -3.81 -13.09
C PHE A 87 11.15 -2.72 -13.56
N SER A 88 10.59 -1.64 -14.07
CA SER A 88 11.26 -0.38 -14.39
C SER A 88 10.48 0.78 -13.76
N TYR A 89 11.16 1.75 -13.16
CA TYR A 89 10.55 2.98 -12.62
C TYR A 89 10.09 3.94 -13.73
N THR A 90 10.73 3.89 -14.90
CA THR A 90 10.42 4.76 -16.05
C THR A 90 9.40 4.13 -17.00
N GLY A 91 9.13 2.84 -16.85
CA GLY A 91 8.32 2.05 -17.79
C GLY A 91 9.07 1.61 -19.05
N ASN A 92 10.35 2.02 -19.22
CA ASN A 92 11.17 1.59 -20.35
C ASN A 92 11.86 0.26 -20.04
N ALA A 93 11.92 -0.64 -21.03
CA ALA A 93 12.59 -1.93 -20.91
C ALA A 93 14.12 -1.79 -20.72
N ASP A 94 14.73 -0.72 -21.27
CA ASP A 94 16.16 -0.46 -21.15
C ASP A 94 16.58 -0.04 -19.72
N ASP A 95 15.61 0.45 -18.92
CA ASP A 95 15.83 0.92 -17.55
C ASP A 95 15.28 -0.08 -16.51
N GLU A 96 15.19 -1.36 -16.87
CA GLU A 96 14.73 -2.38 -15.91
C GLU A 96 15.67 -2.47 -14.71
N VAL A 97 15.06 -2.48 -13.52
CA VAL A 97 15.76 -2.67 -12.23
C VAL A 97 15.68 -4.11 -11.78
N LEU A 98 14.60 -4.83 -12.15
CA LEU A 98 14.40 -6.24 -11.84
C LEU A 98 14.18 -7.03 -13.15
N HIS A 99 14.93 -8.12 -13.32
CA HIS A 99 15.03 -8.88 -14.56
C HIS A 99 14.49 -10.31 -14.41
N GLY A 100 13.22 -10.46 -13.97
CA GLY A 100 12.60 -11.78 -13.80
C GLY A 100 12.97 -12.41 -12.46
N ILE A 101 12.43 -11.85 -11.38
CA ILE A 101 12.62 -12.37 -10.01
C ILE A 101 11.58 -13.43 -9.72
N ASP A 102 12.06 -14.63 -9.38
CA ASP A 102 11.28 -15.73 -8.83
C ASP A 102 11.68 -15.93 -7.36
N LEU A 103 10.78 -15.55 -6.43
CA LEU A 103 11.05 -15.61 -5.00
C LEU A 103 9.81 -16.07 -4.25
N LYS A 104 10.00 -16.99 -3.31
CA LYS A 104 8.94 -17.44 -2.41
C LYS A 104 9.32 -17.16 -0.96
N LEU A 105 8.40 -16.49 -0.24
CA LEU A 105 8.47 -16.27 1.21
C LEU A 105 7.40 -17.15 1.85
N PRO A 106 7.78 -18.32 2.42
CA PRO A 106 6.82 -19.20 3.08
C PRO A 106 6.17 -18.50 4.28
N GLN A 107 4.91 -18.84 4.55
CA GLN A 107 4.21 -18.31 5.73
C GLN A 107 5.01 -18.57 7.01
N GLY A 108 5.19 -17.53 7.82
CA GLY A 108 5.89 -17.64 9.11
C GLY A 108 7.41 -17.74 8.99
N SER A 109 8.00 -17.64 7.77
CA SER A 109 9.43 -17.69 7.57
C SER A 109 10.10 -16.33 7.67
N PHE A 110 11.38 -16.34 8.02
CA PHE A 110 12.27 -15.19 7.97
C PHE A 110 13.16 -15.28 6.73
N THR A 111 12.96 -14.40 5.76
CA THR A 111 13.80 -14.26 4.56
C THR A 111 14.59 -12.96 4.60
N ALA A 112 15.89 -13.04 4.31
CA ALA A 112 16.76 -11.87 4.21
C ALA A 112 17.17 -11.61 2.75
N LEU A 113 17.06 -10.36 2.30
CA LEU A 113 17.62 -9.89 1.02
C LEU A 113 18.97 -9.21 1.26
N VAL A 114 20.01 -9.71 0.61
CA VAL A 114 21.37 -9.16 0.68
C VAL A 114 21.93 -8.91 -0.72
N GLY A 115 23.00 -8.16 -0.82
CA GLY A 115 23.66 -7.87 -2.07
C GLY A 115 24.17 -6.43 -2.16
N PRO A 116 24.92 -6.08 -3.21
CA PRO A 116 25.47 -4.74 -3.39
C PRO A 116 24.37 -3.66 -3.51
N SER A 117 24.75 -2.40 -3.21
CA SER A 117 23.88 -1.24 -3.41
C SER A 117 23.42 -1.17 -4.88
N GLY A 118 22.19 -0.75 -5.13
CA GLY A 118 21.62 -0.74 -6.48
C GLY A 118 21.17 -2.11 -7.03
N GLY A 119 21.35 -3.20 -6.29
CA GLY A 119 20.98 -4.56 -6.74
C GLY A 119 19.48 -4.83 -6.87
N GLY A 120 18.57 -3.90 -6.49
CA GLY A 120 17.12 -4.05 -6.60
C GLY A 120 16.42 -4.50 -5.31
N LYS A 121 17.11 -4.62 -4.18
CA LYS A 121 16.56 -5.12 -2.90
C LYS A 121 15.36 -4.30 -2.41
N SER A 122 15.52 -2.99 -2.26
CA SER A 122 14.43 -2.10 -1.81
C SER A 122 13.30 -2.03 -2.83
N THR A 123 13.59 -2.26 -4.12
CA THR A 123 12.57 -2.33 -5.17
C THR A 123 11.68 -3.57 -4.95
N VAL A 124 12.27 -4.75 -4.70
CA VAL A 124 11.50 -5.98 -4.37
C VAL A 124 10.57 -5.73 -3.18
N ALA A 125 11.09 -5.15 -2.10
CA ALA A 125 10.31 -4.84 -0.90
C ALA A 125 9.15 -3.88 -1.18
N LYS A 126 9.41 -2.80 -1.92
CA LYS A 126 8.40 -1.80 -2.29
C LYS A 126 7.31 -2.36 -3.22
N LEU A 127 7.65 -3.31 -4.10
CA LEU A 127 6.68 -3.98 -4.96
C LEU A 127 5.78 -4.94 -4.17
N ILE A 128 6.29 -5.63 -3.15
CA ILE A 128 5.46 -6.46 -2.26
C ILE A 128 4.42 -5.61 -1.52
N ALA A 129 4.81 -4.40 -1.08
CA ALA A 129 3.90 -3.43 -0.47
C ALA A 129 3.06 -2.66 -1.50
N ARG A 130 3.23 -2.95 -2.79
CA ARG A 130 2.54 -2.31 -3.93
C ARG A 130 2.63 -0.78 -3.92
N PHE A 131 3.83 -0.23 -3.66
CA PHE A 131 4.10 1.19 -3.92
C PHE A 131 4.14 1.47 -5.43
N TRP A 132 4.39 0.44 -6.24
CA TRP A 132 4.25 0.40 -7.70
C TRP A 132 3.71 -0.96 -8.13
N ASP A 133 3.08 -1.02 -9.29
CA ASP A 133 2.71 -2.26 -9.94
C ASP A 133 3.91 -2.79 -10.75
N VAL A 134 4.02 -4.11 -10.87
CA VAL A 134 5.08 -4.76 -11.66
C VAL A 134 4.91 -4.47 -13.15
N SER A 135 6.03 -4.34 -13.88
CA SER A 135 6.00 -4.18 -15.36
C SER A 135 5.55 -5.46 -16.04
N SER A 136 6.00 -6.62 -15.55
CA SER A 136 5.54 -7.95 -15.95
C SER A 136 5.74 -8.97 -14.84
N GLY A 137 5.11 -10.15 -14.98
CA GLY A 137 5.03 -11.14 -13.91
C GLY A 137 3.92 -10.85 -12.92
N SER A 138 3.96 -11.48 -11.74
CA SER A 138 2.96 -11.27 -10.69
C SER A 138 3.58 -11.37 -9.29
N ILE A 139 2.94 -10.69 -8.33
CA ILE A 139 3.20 -10.85 -6.90
C ILE A 139 1.91 -11.30 -6.27
N GLU A 140 1.97 -12.39 -5.53
CA GLU A 140 0.80 -13.02 -4.91
C GLU A 140 1.00 -13.14 -3.39
N ILE A 141 -0.06 -12.93 -2.63
CA ILE A 141 -0.15 -13.20 -1.20
C ILE A 141 -1.22 -14.27 -1.02
N GLY A 142 -0.84 -15.45 -0.49
CA GLY A 142 -1.76 -16.55 -0.31
C GLY A 142 -2.50 -16.99 -1.57
N GLY A 143 -1.89 -16.80 -2.75
CA GLY A 143 -2.46 -17.09 -4.06
C GLY A 143 -3.28 -15.94 -4.67
N ALA A 144 -3.58 -14.87 -3.93
CA ALA A 144 -4.23 -13.67 -4.46
C ALA A 144 -3.20 -12.69 -5.04
N ASN A 145 -3.41 -12.22 -6.28
CA ASN A 145 -2.51 -11.23 -6.88
C ASN A 145 -2.68 -9.88 -6.19
N VAL A 146 -1.58 -9.30 -5.71
CA VAL A 146 -1.61 -7.99 -5.01
C VAL A 146 -2.15 -6.86 -5.89
N LYS A 147 -2.07 -6.99 -7.23
CA LYS A 147 -2.62 -6.01 -8.17
C LYS A 147 -4.15 -5.97 -8.13
N ASP A 148 -4.79 -7.10 -7.84
CA ASP A 148 -6.25 -7.25 -7.82
C ASP A 148 -6.84 -6.93 -6.43
N MET A 149 -5.98 -6.77 -5.41
CA MET A 149 -6.41 -6.41 -4.05
C MET A 149 -6.56 -4.89 -3.92
N PRO A 150 -7.60 -4.38 -3.22
CA PRO A 150 -7.64 -2.98 -2.80
C PRO A 150 -6.45 -2.62 -1.90
N LEU A 151 -5.93 -1.40 -2.01
CA LEU A 151 -4.81 -0.96 -1.17
C LEU A 151 -5.15 -0.98 0.33
N SER A 152 -6.40 -0.73 0.70
CA SER A 152 -6.88 -0.84 2.08
C SER A 152 -6.71 -2.25 2.61
N GLN A 153 -7.16 -3.26 1.85
CA GLN A 153 -7.02 -4.67 2.19
C GLN A 153 -5.54 -5.08 2.23
N LEU A 154 -4.77 -4.75 1.19
CA LEU A 154 -3.33 -5.07 1.16
C LEU A 154 -2.60 -4.48 2.37
N SER A 155 -2.98 -3.27 2.79
CA SER A 155 -2.38 -2.63 3.96
C SER A 155 -2.65 -3.39 5.26
N GLU A 156 -3.71 -4.18 5.37
CA GLU A 156 -3.97 -5.04 6.54
C GLU A 156 -3.02 -6.25 6.57
N TYR A 157 -2.61 -6.75 5.39
CA TYR A 157 -1.70 -7.89 5.28
C TYR A 157 -0.23 -7.54 5.38
N VAL A 158 0.18 -6.34 4.92
CA VAL A 158 1.59 -5.95 4.82
C VAL A 158 1.90 -4.73 5.68
N SER A 159 2.89 -4.87 6.57
CA SER A 159 3.54 -3.75 7.25
C SER A 159 4.91 -3.50 6.63
N PHE A 160 5.22 -2.22 6.35
CA PHE A 160 6.48 -1.81 5.74
C PHE A 160 7.17 -0.74 6.60
N VAL A 161 8.44 -0.96 6.97
CA VAL A 161 9.30 0.07 7.55
C VAL A 161 10.33 0.49 6.52
N THR A 162 10.34 1.77 6.23
CA THR A 162 11.35 2.41 5.38
C THR A 162 12.61 2.74 6.17
N GLN A 163 13.71 2.93 5.47
CA GLN A 163 14.96 3.46 6.02
C GLN A 163 14.76 4.82 6.72
N ASP A 164 13.92 5.69 6.13
CA ASP A 164 13.56 6.99 6.68
C ASP A 164 12.39 6.83 7.68
N ASN A 165 12.72 6.71 8.95
CA ASN A 165 11.75 6.58 10.04
C ASN A 165 11.09 7.94 10.35
N PHE A 166 10.20 8.39 9.46
CA PHE A 166 9.53 9.69 9.59
C PHE A 166 8.55 9.73 10.76
N LEU A 167 8.63 10.80 11.55
CA LEU A 167 7.68 11.11 12.62
C LEU A 167 6.92 12.40 12.31
N PHE A 168 5.60 12.36 12.54
CA PHE A 168 4.74 13.52 12.37
C PHE A 168 4.88 14.50 13.57
N ARG A 169 4.50 15.76 13.35
CA ARG A 169 4.53 16.81 14.36
C ARG A 169 3.34 16.67 15.35
N CYS A 170 3.24 15.52 15.98
CA CYS A 170 2.29 15.21 17.05
C CYS A 170 3.05 14.56 18.22
N SER A 171 2.35 14.15 19.27
CA SER A 171 2.96 13.46 20.40
C SER A 171 3.56 12.11 20.00
N ILE A 172 4.43 11.54 20.83
CA ILE A 172 4.97 10.19 20.61
C ILE A 172 3.84 9.17 20.67
N LEU A 173 2.87 9.33 21.57
CA LEU A 173 1.69 8.48 21.67
C LEU A 173 0.95 8.42 20.33
N GLU A 174 0.62 9.59 19.77
CA GLU A 174 -0.09 9.68 18.49
C GLU A 174 0.75 9.18 17.31
N ASN A 175 2.05 9.40 17.34
CA ASN A 175 2.94 8.81 16.34
C ASN A 175 2.90 7.28 16.33
N ILE A 176 2.82 6.63 17.49
CA ILE A 176 2.70 5.17 17.58
C ILE A 176 1.28 4.73 17.17
N ARG A 177 0.23 5.48 17.61
CA ARG A 177 -1.18 5.22 17.27
C ARG A 177 -1.46 5.21 15.75
N LEU A 178 -0.61 5.82 14.92
CA LEU A 178 -0.72 5.70 13.47
C LEU A 178 -0.67 4.24 12.95
N GLY A 179 -0.17 3.30 13.75
CA GLY A 179 -0.22 1.87 13.42
C GLY A 179 -1.63 1.29 13.43
N ASP A 180 -2.47 1.74 14.37
CA ASP A 180 -3.90 1.47 14.45
C ASP A 180 -4.60 2.68 15.09
N PRO A 181 -5.30 3.51 14.30
CA PRO A 181 -5.99 4.70 14.81
C PRO A 181 -7.10 4.42 15.84
N LYS A 182 -7.57 3.16 15.95
CA LYS A 182 -8.60 2.75 16.90
C LYS A 182 -8.02 2.22 18.21
N ALA A 183 -6.70 2.09 18.31
CA ALA A 183 -6.03 1.54 19.49
C ALA A 183 -6.20 2.45 20.73
N THR A 184 -6.41 1.83 21.89
CA THR A 184 -6.43 2.53 23.18
C THR A 184 -5.01 2.94 23.60
N ASP A 185 -4.91 3.87 24.56
CA ASP A 185 -3.60 4.29 25.09
C ASP A 185 -2.82 3.13 25.70
N GLU A 186 -3.51 2.19 26.33
CA GLU A 186 -2.90 0.99 26.90
C GLU A 186 -2.30 0.09 25.82
N GLN A 187 -2.97 -0.08 24.68
CA GLN A 187 -2.47 -0.85 23.53
C GLN A 187 -1.25 -0.16 22.92
N VAL A 188 -1.30 1.16 22.75
CA VAL A 188 -0.17 1.97 22.25
C VAL A 188 1.03 1.84 23.17
N LYS A 189 0.84 1.97 24.49
CA LYS A 189 1.91 1.81 25.48
C LYS A 189 2.45 0.37 25.53
N ALA A 190 1.59 -0.63 25.35
CA ALA A 190 2.04 -2.02 25.26
C ALA A 190 2.93 -2.26 24.03
N ALA A 191 2.55 -1.73 22.86
CA ALA A 191 3.38 -1.78 21.66
C ALA A 191 4.71 -1.05 21.84
N ALA A 192 4.71 0.12 22.50
CA ALA A 192 5.91 0.87 22.81
C ALA A 192 6.86 0.09 23.74
N ARG A 193 6.34 -0.57 24.77
CA ARG A 193 7.14 -1.45 25.65
C ARG A 193 7.77 -2.60 24.87
N ALA A 194 6.97 -3.28 24.05
CA ALA A 194 7.46 -4.39 23.23
C ALA A 194 8.56 -3.94 22.25
N ALA A 195 8.47 -2.70 21.75
CA ALA A 195 9.48 -2.07 20.89
C ALA A 195 10.64 -1.40 21.65
N GLN A 196 10.78 -1.65 22.95
CA GLN A 196 11.86 -1.09 23.78
C GLN A 196 11.90 0.47 23.77
N CYS A 197 10.71 1.11 23.69
CA CYS A 197 10.61 2.57 23.67
C CYS A 197 10.51 3.18 25.08
N GLU A 198 10.04 2.44 26.07
CA GLU A 198 9.62 2.97 27.38
C GLU A 198 10.77 3.68 28.10
N GLU A 199 11.99 3.14 28.02
CA GLU A 199 13.15 3.72 28.70
C GLU A 199 13.45 5.16 28.26
N PHE A 200 13.49 5.41 26.95
CA PHE A 200 13.78 6.75 26.45
C PHE A 200 12.55 7.68 26.55
N ILE A 201 11.34 7.15 26.36
CA ILE A 201 10.11 7.96 26.49
C ILE A 201 9.98 8.49 27.90
N ASN A 202 10.28 7.71 28.93
CA ASN A 202 10.22 8.14 30.34
C ASN A 202 11.28 9.21 30.69
N LYS A 203 12.34 9.34 29.89
CA LYS A 203 13.36 10.40 30.05
C LYS A 203 12.94 11.72 29.39
N LEU A 204 11.88 11.72 28.59
CA LEU A 204 11.39 12.93 27.92
C LEU A 204 10.56 13.80 28.88
N PRO A 205 10.55 15.13 28.69
CA PRO A 205 9.89 16.06 29.63
C PRO A 205 8.42 15.77 29.90
N ASN A 206 7.67 15.32 28.88
CA ASN A 206 6.24 15.00 28.98
C ASN A 206 5.95 13.52 28.66
N GLY A 207 6.95 12.62 28.74
CA GLY A 207 6.78 11.21 28.43
C GLY A 207 6.14 10.98 27.05
N TYR A 208 5.06 10.22 27.00
CA TYR A 208 4.32 9.91 25.77
C TYR A 208 3.67 11.14 25.10
N ASP A 209 3.34 12.18 25.86
CA ASP A 209 2.75 13.42 25.34
C ASP A 209 3.79 14.39 24.78
N THR A 210 5.06 14.04 24.81
CA THR A 210 6.14 14.85 24.25
C THR A 210 5.97 14.95 22.72
N PRO A 211 5.90 16.17 22.14
CA PRO A 211 5.88 16.35 20.70
C PRO A 211 7.19 15.88 20.07
N ALA A 212 7.11 15.01 19.05
CA ALA A 212 8.29 14.50 18.34
C ALA A 212 9.09 15.59 17.60
N GLY A 213 8.47 16.74 17.38
CA GLY A 213 9.04 17.84 16.59
C GLY A 213 8.90 17.57 15.08
N GLU A 214 9.44 18.49 14.28
CA GLU A 214 9.42 18.37 12.82
C GLU A 214 10.30 17.19 12.40
N ALA A 215 9.71 16.20 11.72
CA ALA A 215 10.36 14.95 11.29
C ALA A 215 11.11 14.22 12.43
N GLY A 216 10.67 14.40 13.68
CA GLY A 216 11.30 13.76 14.83
C GLY A 216 12.69 14.30 15.19
N LYS A 217 13.01 15.55 14.88
CA LYS A 217 14.35 16.14 15.12
C LYS A 217 14.83 16.08 16.58
N ARG A 218 13.90 15.86 17.52
CA ARG A 218 14.21 15.76 18.97
C ARG A 218 14.67 14.36 19.39
N LEU A 219 14.61 13.39 18.51
CA LEU A 219 14.91 11.99 18.78
C LEU A 219 16.11 11.51 17.97
N SER A 220 16.89 10.61 18.54
CA SER A 220 17.98 9.92 17.84
C SER A 220 17.44 8.98 16.72
N GLY A 221 18.29 8.57 15.81
CA GLY A 221 17.93 7.62 14.76
C GLY A 221 17.36 6.32 15.30
N GLY A 222 17.98 5.75 16.35
CA GLY A 222 17.54 4.53 17.00
C GLY A 222 16.18 4.66 17.71
N GLU A 223 15.91 5.81 18.34
CA GLU A 223 14.61 6.09 18.98
C GLU A 223 13.49 6.19 17.94
N LYS A 224 13.73 6.91 16.84
CA LYS A 224 12.77 6.98 15.71
C LYS A 224 12.46 5.59 15.16
N GLN A 225 13.47 4.77 15.00
CA GLN A 225 13.34 3.41 14.52
C GLN A 225 12.51 2.54 15.46
N ARG A 226 12.75 2.61 16.78
CA ARG A 226 11.92 1.88 17.75
C ARG A 226 10.47 2.33 17.72
N ILE A 227 10.19 3.64 17.52
CA ILE A 227 8.82 4.14 17.32
C ILE A 227 8.20 3.55 16.05
N ALA A 228 8.95 3.45 14.94
CA ALA A 228 8.47 2.81 13.72
C ALA A 228 8.16 1.31 13.93
N ILE A 229 8.99 0.60 14.69
CA ILE A 229 8.73 -0.79 15.09
C ILE A 229 7.49 -0.87 15.98
N ALA A 230 7.29 0.05 16.93
CA ALA A 230 6.09 0.10 17.75
C ALA A 230 4.80 0.29 16.92
N ARG A 231 4.84 1.15 15.88
CA ARG A 231 3.74 1.28 14.90
C ARG A 231 3.39 -0.05 14.25
N MET A 232 4.41 -0.82 13.84
CA MET A 232 4.20 -2.12 13.20
C MET A 232 3.66 -3.17 14.16
N MET A 233 4.14 -3.17 15.41
CA MET A 233 3.61 -4.04 16.46
C MET A 233 2.14 -3.76 16.71
N LEU A 234 1.77 -2.48 16.77
CA LEU A 234 0.39 -2.06 16.98
C LEU A 234 -0.50 -2.45 15.79
N LYS A 235 -0.04 -2.25 14.57
CA LYS A 235 -0.73 -2.64 13.34
C LYS A 235 -0.92 -4.16 13.21
N ASN A 236 0.01 -4.91 13.73
CA ASN A 236 -0.02 -6.38 13.82
C ASN A 236 -0.24 -7.13 12.49
N ALA A 237 0.17 -6.56 11.36
CA ALA A 237 0.05 -7.24 10.06
C ALA A 237 0.82 -8.56 10.01
N PRO A 238 0.31 -9.58 9.28
CA PRO A 238 0.92 -10.91 9.23
C PRO A 238 2.21 -10.98 8.39
N ILE A 239 2.41 -10.04 7.46
CA ILE A 239 3.61 -9.92 6.63
C ILE A 239 4.33 -8.64 7.02
N VAL A 240 5.62 -8.75 7.33
CA VAL A 240 6.46 -7.65 7.78
C VAL A 240 7.63 -7.48 6.82
N VAL A 241 7.80 -6.28 6.28
CA VAL A 241 8.90 -5.89 5.40
C VAL A 241 9.73 -4.81 6.07
N LEU A 242 11.00 -5.08 6.32
CA LEU A 242 11.95 -4.15 6.92
C LEU A 242 13.03 -3.76 5.91
N ASP A 243 13.05 -2.48 5.51
CA ASP A 243 14.10 -1.94 4.66
C ASP A 243 15.12 -1.19 5.53
N GLU A 244 16.34 -1.76 5.64
CA GLU A 244 17.50 -1.17 6.33
C GLU A 244 17.26 -0.74 7.80
N ALA A 245 16.69 -1.65 8.59
CA ALA A 245 16.27 -1.36 9.97
C ALA A 245 17.39 -1.01 10.98
N THR A 246 18.69 -0.97 10.60
CA THR A 246 19.80 -0.82 11.58
C THR A 246 20.93 0.11 11.16
N ALA A 247 20.73 0.99 10.17
CA ALA A 247 21.83 1.72 9.51
C ALA A 247 22.61 2.72 10.38
N PHE A 248 22.02 3.26 11.47
CA PHE A 248 22.59 4.41 12.21
C PHE A 248 22.54 4.27 13.74
N THR A 249 22.70 3.06 14.28
CA THR A 249 22.57 2.85 15.72
C THR A 249 23.90 2.43 16.35
N ASP A 250 24.17 2.94 17.57
CA ASP A 250 25.23 2.45 18.43
C ASP A 250 24.95 0.99 18.88
N PRO A 251 25.96 0.24 19.38
CA PRO A 251 25.82 -1.17 19.72
C PRO A 251 24.71 -1.46 20.74
N GLU A 252 24.45 -0.55 21.68
CA GLU A 252 23.41 -0.73 22.71
C GLU A 252 22.00 -0.62 22.09
N ASN A 253 21.80 0.39 21.25
CA ASN A 253 20.53 0.56 20.52
C ASN A 253 20.34 -0.55 19.50
N GLU A 254 21.41 -1.05 18.84
CA GLU A 254 21.33 -2.19 17.92
C GLU A 254 20.75 -3.43 18.63
N HIS A 255 21.23 -3.74 19.85
CA HIS A 255 20.71 -4.88 20.61
C HIS A 255 19.21 -4.72 20.97
N LYS A 256 18.79 -3.53 21.40
CA LYS A 256 17.38 -3.24 21.71
C LYS A 256 16.48 -3.33 20.46
N ILE A 257 16.96 -2.85 19.32
CA ILE A 257 16.25 -2.96 18.04
C ILE A 257 16.13 -4.44 17.64
N GLN A 258 17.20 -5.22 17.75
CA GLN A 258 17.17 -6.65 17.43
C GLN A 258 16.18 -7.42 18.29
N GLN A 259 16.12 -7.14 19.60
CA GLN A 259 15.12 -7.73 20.50
C GLN A 259 13.70 -7.35 20.07
N SER A 260 13.48 -6.08 19.69
CA SER A 260 12.18 -5.59 19.21
C SER A 260 11.76 -6.28 17.91
N ILE A 261 12.69 -6.45 16.95
CA ILE A 261 12.45 -7.17 15.70
C ILE A 261 12.10 -8.64 15.99
N THR A 262 12.84 -9.31 16.85
CA THR A 262 12.56 -10.71 17.24
C THR A 262 11.17 -10.85 17.87
N ALA A 263 10.78 -9.92 18.73
CA ALA A 263 9.43 -9.92 19.32
C ALA A 263 8.33 -9.66 18.27
N LEU A 264 8.59 -8.77 17.29
CA LEU A 264 7.66 -8.44 16.21
C LEU A 264 7.39 -9.62 15.28
N THR A 265 8.41 -10.42 15.01
CA THR A 265 8.41 -11.40 13.93
C THR A 265 7.86 -12.78 14.31
N LYS A 266 7.63 -13.01 15.60
CA LYS A 266 7.14 -14.31 16.08
C LYS A 266 5.80 -14.68 15.41
N GLY A 267 5.84 -15.74 14.59
CA GLY A 267 4.67 -16.27 13.87
C GLY A 267 4.26 -15.47 12.63
N LYS A 268 5.08 -14.51 12.18
CA LYS A 268 4.82 -13.68 10.99
C LYS A 268 5.78 -14.01 9.85
N THR A 269 5.34 -13.75 8.61
CA THR A 269 6.22 -13.80 7.44
C THR A 269 7.08 -12.54 7.41
N LEU A 270 8.40 -12.69 7.46
CA LEU A 270 9.35 -11.59 7.56
C LEU A 270 10.25 -11.50 6.34
N LEU A 271 10.34 -10.32 5.75
CA LEU A 271 11.35 -9.96 4.76
C LEU A 271 12.22 -8.82 5.31
N VAL A 272 13.51 -9.03 5.40
CA VAL A 272 14.49 -8.02 5.85
C VAL A 272 15.46 -7.71 4.72
N ILE A 273 15.59 -6.43 4.37
CA ILE A 273 16.72 -5.97 3.57
C ILE A 273 17.84 -5.63 4.53
N ALA A 274 18.90 -6.43 4.48
CA ALA A 274 19.98 -6.32 5.44
C ALA A 274 21.21 -5.65 4.83
N HIS A 275 21.67 -4.60 5.49
CA HIS A 275 22.99 -4.01 5.28
C HIS A 275 24.01 -4.54 6.29
N ARG A 276 23.55 -5.10 7.41
CA ARG A 276 24.41 -5.76 8.42
C ARG A 276 24.14 -7.25 8.44
N LEU A 277 25.12 -8.02 8.04
CA LEU A 277 25.00 -9.48 7.94
C LEU A 277 24.85 -10.18 9.31
N SER A 278 25.20 -9.51 10.41
CA SER A 278 24.99 -10.02 11.76
C SER A 278 23.52 -10.23 12.13
N THR A 279 22.61 -9.47 11.53
CA THR A 279 21.17 -9.51 11.83
C THR A 279 20.45 -10.66 11.15
N ILE A 280 21.06 -11.30 10.16
CA ILE A 280 20.43 -12.32 9.31
C ILE A 280 20.91 -13.74 9.56
N LYS A 281 21.78 -13.96 10.56
CA LYS A 281 22.25 -15.31 10.92
C LYS A 281 21.14 -16.32 11.17
N SER A 282 20.02 -15.85 11.71
CA SER A 282 18.85 -16.66 12.04
C SER A 282 17.80 -16.69 10.93
N ALA A 283 18.11 -16.17 9.73
CA ALA A 283 17.18 -16.21 8.60
C ALA A 283 17.04 -17.65 8.09
N ASP A 284 15.81 -18.07 7.85
CA ASP A 284 15.51 -19.38 7.26
C ASP A 284 15.98 -19.46 5.80
N ASN A 285 15.96 -18.30 5.11
CA ASN A 285 16.44 -18.18 3.74
C ASN A 285 17.13 -16.83 3.54
N ILE A 286 18.32 -16.83 2.97
CA ILE A 286 19.05 -15.63 2.56
C ILE A 286 19.09 -15.62 1.03
N VAL A 287 18.68 -14.51 0.44
CA VAL A 287 18.61 -14.30 -1.01
C VAL A 287 19.63 -13.25 -1.42
N VAL A 288 20.59 -13.65 -2.22
CA VAL A 288 21.63 -12.75 -2.75
C VAL A 288 21.17 -12.15 -4.06
N LEU A 289 20.92 -10.84 -4.05
CA LEU A 289 20.46 -10.08 -5.22
C LEU A 289 21.62 -9.28 -5.82
N LYS A 290 21.84 -9.41 -7.13
CA LYS A 290 22.84 -8.65 -7.88
C LYS A 290 22.29 -8.26 -9.24
N ASN A 291 22.38 -6.96 -9.58
CA ASN A 291 21.94 -6.43 -10.86
C ASN A 291 20.52 -6.89 -11.24
N GLY A 292 19.57 -6.76 -10.32
CA GLY A 292 18.17 -7.10 -10.56
C GLY A 292 17.85 -8.59 -10.73
N LYS A 293 18.78 -9.50 -10.40
CA LYS A 293 18.60 -10.95 -10.48
C LYS A 293 18.96 -11.63 -9.17
N ILE A 294 18.33 -12.74 -8.85
CA ILE A 294 18.74 -13.63 -7.76
C ILE A 294 19.97 -14.41 -8.24
N LEU A 295 21.08 -14.19 -7.55
CA LEU A 295 22.33 -14.89 -7.82
C LEU A 295 22.40 -16.25 -7.11
N ALA A 296 21.99 -16.28 -5.84
CA ALA A 296 21.94 -17.47 -5.01
C ALA A 296 20.90 -17.29 -3.90
N GLN A 297 20.40 -18.40 -3.35
CA GLN A 297 19.55 -18.40 -2.17
C GLN A 297 19.78 -19.68 -1.35
N GLY A 298 19.64 -19.58 -0.04
CA GLY A 298 19.84 -20.70 0.89
C GLY A 298 20.12 -20.25 2.30
N THR A 299 20.54 -21.17 3.16
CA THR A 299 21.00 -20.85 4.51
C THR A 299 22.37 -20.16 4.48
N GLN A 300 22.74 -19.53 5.60
CA GLN A 300 24.06 -18.91 5.72
C GLN A 300 25.21 -19.89 5.42
N GLU A 301 25.13 -21.11 5.92
CA GLU A 301 26.17 -22.14 5.71
C GLU A 301 26.31 -22.50 4.23
N GLN A 302 25.19 -22.72 3.53
CA GLN A 302 25.18 -23.00 2.10
C GLN A 302 25.80 -21.85 1.29
N LEU A 303 25.40 -20.62 1.59
CA LEU A 303 25.88 -19.46 0.84
C LEU A 303 27.36 -19.14 1.10
N LEU A 304 27.88 -19.41 2.29
CA LEU A 304 29.30 -19.28 2.58
C LEU A 304 30.13 -20.32 1.80
N ALA A 305 29.58 -21.51 1.54
CA ALA A 305 30.22 -22.54 0.74
C ALA A 305 30.14 -22.27 -0.77
N ASP A 306 28.95 -21.90 -1.26
CA ASP A 306 28.62 -21.96 -2.68
C ASP A 306 28.54 -20.58 -3.38
N CYS A 307 28.52 -19.47 -2.62
CA CYS A 307 28.37 -18.12 -3.20
C CYS A 307 29.58 -17.23 -2.86
N PRO A 308 30.55 -17.06 -3.77
CA PRO A 308 31.73 -16.22 -3.52
C PRO A 308 31.36 -14.77 -3.13
N LEU A 309 30.37 -14.17 -3.81
CA LEU A 309 29.92 -12.82 -3.50
C LEU A 309 29.41 -12.71 -2.04
N TYR A 310 28.66 -13.69 -1.57
CA TYR A 310 28.16 -13.67 -0.19
C TYR A 310 29.31 -13.83 0.81
N LYS A 311 30.27 -14.70 0.50
CA LYS A 311 31.47 -14.92 1.31
C LYS A 311 32.29 -13.64 1.42
N ASP A 312 32.58 -12.97 0.31
CA ASP A 312 33.32 -11.70 0.29
C ASP A 312 32.64 -10.62 1.14
N MET A 313 31.28 -10.50 1.02
CA MET A 313 30.50 -9.56 1.82
C MET A 313 30.55 -9.91 3.31
N TRP A 314 30.54 -11.19 3.66
CA TRP A 314 30.61 -11.66 5.03
C TRP A 314 31.97 -11.40 5.66
N GLU A 315 33.07 -11.71 4.95
CA GLU A 315 34.44 -11.45 5.38
C GLU A 315 34.72 -9.95 5.57
N ALA A 316 34.24 -9.12 4.64
CA ALA A 316 34.34 -7.66 4.77
C ALA A 316 33.59 -7.14 6.00
N HIS A 317 32.44 -7.74 6.34
CA HIS A 317 31.65 -7.36 7.52
C HIS A 317 32.35 -7.76 8.83
N ILE A 318 32.98 -8.93 8.90
CA ILE A 318 33.74 -9.38 10.06
C ILE A 318 34.98 -8.52 10.24
N GLY A 319 35.75 -8.29 9.18
CA GLY A 319 36.93 -7.45 9.23
C GLY A 319 36.66 -6.03 9.70
N ALA A 320 35.52 -5.45 9.30
CA ALA A 320 35.09 -4.13 9.78
C ALA A 320 34.75 -4.12 11.28
N LYS A 321 34.17 -5.20 11.81
CA LYS A 321 33.89 -5.37 13.26
C LYS A 321 35.17 -5.50 14.08
N ASP A 322 36.11 -6.32 13.63
CA ASP A 322 37.37 -6.54 14.32
C ASP A 322 38.19 -5.24 14.38
N TRP A 323 38.19 -4.46 13.30
CA TRP A 323 38.82 -3.14 13.26
C TRP A 323 38.15 -2.14 14.23
N ALA A 324 36.81 -2.11 14.32
CA ALA A 324 36.08 -1.22 15.23
C ALA A 324 36.30 -1.58 16.71
N VAL A 325 36.46 -2.87 17.04
CA VAL A 325 36.79 -3.32 18.39
C VAL A 325 38.23 -2.96 18.74
N ALA A 326 39.17 -3.11 17.81
CA ALA A 326 40.58 -2.75 18.03
C ALA A 326 40.79 -1.24 18.23
N THR A 327 40.00 -0.40 17.54
CA THR A 327 40.09 1.07 17.66
C THR A 327 39.41 1.59 18.92
N ASN A 328 38.33 0.97 19.42
CA ASN A 328 37.65 1.38 20.66
C ASN A 328 38.34 0.80 21.92
N GLY A 329 39.04 -0.32 21.83
CA GLY A 329 39.83 -0.90 22.94
C GLY A 329 41.17 -0.20 23.20
N GLY A 330 41.61 0.67 22.29
CA GLY A 330 42.86 1.45 22.43
C GLY A 330 42.75 2.79 23.16
N ALA A 331 41.54 3.22 23.55
CA ALA A 331 41.31 4.54 24.17
C ALA A 331 41.24 4.51 25.71
N GLU A 332 41.40 3.36 26.35
CA GLU A 332 41.37 3.24 27.83
C GLU A 332 42.76 3.14 28.50
N ASN A 333 43.84 3.34 27.77
CA ASN A 333 45.19 3.39 28.34
C ASN A 333 46.05 4.56 27.79
N VAL A 334 45.66 5.80 28.11
CA VAL A 334 46.61 6.93 28.20
C VAL A 334 46.11 7.89 29.27
#